data_dbe3c808def64b942ef56b519f02702e
#
_entry.id   dbe3c808def64b942ef56b519f02702e
#
_cell.length_a   1.000
_cell.length_b   1.000
_cell.length_c   1.000
_cell.angle_alpha   90.00
_cell.angle_beta   90.00
_cell.angle_gamma   90.00
#
_symmetry.space_group_name_H-M   'P 1'
#
loop_
_entity.id
_entity.type
_entity.pdbx_description
1 polymer ?
#
loop_
_entity_poly.entity_id
_entity_poly.type
_entity_poly.pdbx_seq_one_letter_code
_entity_poly.pdbx_strand_id
1 'polypeptide(L)'
;MTDDMLALARQNAAEAGAGNVEFVKGTIEAVPLPDASVDVVISNCVINLSVDKRAVLAEMFRVLMPGGRIGISDIVAEDQMSLADRAAAGSYVGCIAGALSRTEYLAGLAAAGFTDPSVTFTHEAAPGMHSAVIRAVKPTAA
;
A
#
# COMPACT_ATOMS: atom_id res chain seq x y z
N MET A 1 8.32 -10.64 -5.68
CA MET A 1 9.77 -10.33 -5.38
C MET A 1 10.61 -11.52 -5.82
N THR A 2 11.68 -11.27 -6.58
CA THR A 2 12.61 -12.27 -7.07
C THR A 2 13.81 -12.43 -6.15
N ASP A 3 14.53 -13.55 -6.25
CA ASP A 3 15.74 -13.77 -5.47
C ASP A 3 16.85 -12.77 -5.84
N ASP A 4 16.93 -12.38 -7.11
CA ASP A 4 17.87 -11.35 -7.57
C ASP A 4 17.59 -9.98 -6.97
N MET A 5 16.34 -9.58 -6.83
CA MET A 5 15.95 -8.33 -6.14
C MET A 5 16.34 -8.36 -4.66
N LEU A 6 16.16 -9.51 -3.99
CA LEU A 6 16.58 -9.66 -2.60
C LEU A 6 18.09 -9.62 -2.44
N ALA A 7 18.83 -10.26 -3.35
CA ALA A 7 20.29 -10.23 -3.35
C ALA A 7 20.81 -8.79 -3.52
N LEU A 8 20.26 -8.05 -4.48
CA LEU A 8 20.62 -6.65 -4.70
C LEU A 8 20.28 -5.77 -3.49
N ALA A 9 19.12 -5.96 -2.88
CA ALA A 9 18.70 -5.20 -1.68
C ALA A 9 19.68 -5.44 -0.52
N ARG A 10 20.10 -6.69 -0.28
CA ARG A 10 21.07 -7.04 0.75
C ARG A 10 22.44 -6.45 0.47
N GLN A 11 22.90 -6.47 -0.80
CA GLN A 11 24.13 -5.84 -1.21
C GLN A 11 24.10 -4.33 -0.93
N ASN A 12 23.05 -3.64 -1.38
CA ASN A 12 22.91 -2.20 -1.17
C ASN A 12 22.87 -1.84 0.32
N ALA A 13 22.23 -2.64 1.15
CA ALA A 13 22.21 -2.43 2.60
C ALA A 13 23.61 -2.57 3.22
N ALA A 14 24.38 -3.58 2.78
CA ALA A 14 25.76 -3.78 3.26
C ALA A 14 26.66 -2.62 2.84
N GLU A 15 26.56 -2.16 1.58
CA GLU A 15 27.33 -1.02 1.08
C GLU A 15 26.97 0.29 1.80
N ALA A 16 25.70 0.46 2.16
CA ALA A 16 25.23 1.61 2.92
C ALA A 16 25.50 1.51 4.44
N GLY A 17 26.02 0.39 4.94
CA GLY A 17 26.21 0.14 6.37
C GLY A 17 24.90 0.06 7.16
N ALA A 18 23.77 -0.26 6.51
CA ALA A 18 22.46 -0.34 7.13
C ALA A 18 22.29 -1.68 7.88
N GLY A 19 22.67 -1.70 9.15
CA GLY A 19 22.58 -2.89 10.00
C GLY A 19 21.21 -3.13 10.67
N ASN A 20 20.26 -2.22 10.49
CA ASN A 20 18.93 -2.24 11.12
C ASN A 20 17.80 -2.62 10.14
N VAL A 21 18.13 -3.29 9.02
CA VAL A 21 17.17 -3.73 8.00
C VAL A 21 17.22 -5.24 7.82
N GLU A 22 16.06 -5.82 7.58
CA GLU A 22 15.88 -7.22 7.21
C GLU A 22 15.03 -7.31 5.94
N PHE A 23 15.51 -8.08 4.95
CA PHE A 23 14.79 -8.32 3.70
C PHE A 23 14.18 -9.71 3.71
N VAL A 24 12.85 -9.77 3.70
CA VAL A 24 12.08 -11.00 3.77
C VAL A 24 11.37 -11.24 2.45
N LYS A 25 11.46 -12.48 1.92
CA LYS A 25 10.76 -12.88 0.70
C LYS A 25 9.29 -13.17 1.01
N GLY A 26 8.38 -12.52 0.30
CA GLY A 26 6.94 -12.71 0.47
C GLY A 26 6.14 -11.97 -0.59
N THR A 27 4.83 -12.03 -0.48
CA THR A 27 3.88 -11.24 -1.24
C THR A 27 3.14 -10.28 -0.31
N ILE A 28 2.60 -9.20 -0.86
CA ILE A 28 1.89 -8.20 -0.06
C ILE A 28 0.51 -8.67 0.40
N GLU A 29 -0.02 -9.73 -0.21
CA GLU A 29 -1.26 -10.41 0.18
C GLU A 29 -1.06 -11.45 1.29
N ALA A 30 0.20 -11.83 1.55
CA ALA A 30 0.56 -12.82 2.57
C ALA A 30 1.96 -12.48 3.12
N VAL A 31 2.01 -11.49 3.99
CA VAL A 31 3.26 -10.97 4.55
C VAL A 31 3.84 -11.96 5.57
N PRO A 32 5.10 -12.41 5.41
CA PRO A 32 5.69 -13.43 6.28
C PRO A 32 6.16 -12.85 7.63
N LEU A 33 5.25 -12.19 8.31
CA LEU A 33 5.43 -11.63 9.65
C LEU A 33 4.31 -12.10 10.57
N PRO A 34 4.56 -12.24 11.88
CA PRO A 34 3.53 -12.54 12.86
C PRO A 34 2.45 -11.46 12.94
N ASP A 35 1.30 -11.81 13.48
CA ASP A 35 0.24 -10.85 13.82
C ASP A 35 0.79 -9.83 14.85
N ALA A 36 0.35 -8.59 14.74
CA ALA A 36 0.68 -7.53 15.69
C ALA A 36 2.18 -7.44 16.00
N SER A 37 3.03 -7.41 14.98
CA SER A 37 4.49 -7.44 15.11
C SER A 37 5.21 -6.16 14.69
N VAL A 38 4.49 -5.20 14.07
CA VAL A 38 5.08 -3.95 13.59
C VAL A 38 4.25 -2.74 14.02
N ASP A 39 4.91 -1.60 14.24
CA ASP A 39 4.27 -0.35 14.65
C ASP A 39 3.77 0.47 13.44
N VAL A 40 4.46 0.36 12.32
CA VAL A 40 4.19 1.14 11.12
C VAL A 40 4.34 0.27 9.88
N VAL A 41 3.41 0.41 8.95
CA VAL A 41 3.53 -0.12 7.59
C VAL A 41 3.59 1.05 6.62
N ILE A 42 4.60 1.06 5.77
CA ILE A 42 4.72 2.03 4.67
C ILE A 42 4.73 1.30 3.33
N SER A 43 4.15 1.93 2.32
CA SER A 43 4.10 1.41 0.97
C SER A 43 4.17 2.54 -0.05
N ASN A 44 4.81 2.28 -1.19
CA ASN A 44 4.87 3.22 -2.30
C ASN A 44 4.63 2.49 -3.62
N CYS A 45 3.54 2.84 -4.32
CA CYS A 45 3.19 2.40 -5.68
C CYS A 45 3.20 0.88 -5.91
N VAL A 46 2.81 0.05 -4.94
CA VAL A 46 2.73 -1.41 -5.12
C VAL A 46 1.34 -2.00 -4.90
N ILE A 47 0.47 -1.32 -4.14
CA ILE A 47 -0.87 -1.85 -3.84
C ILE A 47 -1.71 -1.96 -5.11
N ASN A 48 -1.60 -0.99 -6.00
CA ASN A 48 -2.33 -1.00 -7.28
C ASN A 48 -1.94 -2.17 -8.20
N LEU A 49 -0.78 -2.79 -7.99
CA LEU A 49 -0.33 -3.95 -8.74
C LEU A 49 -0.97 -5.26 -8.25
N SER A 50 -1.48 -5.29 -7.03
CA SER A 50 -2.17 -6.47 -6.50
C SER A 50 -3.53 -6.67 -7.18
N VAL A 51 -3.86 -7.91 -7.47
CA VAL A 51 -5.20 -8.30 -7.96
C VAL A 51 -6.22 -8.39 -6.82
N ASP A 52 -5.75 -8.59 -5.58
CA ASP A 52 -6.58 -8.66 -4.38
C ASP A 52 -6.16 -7.59 -3.34
N LYS A 53 -6.63 -6.39 -3.57
CA LYS A 53 -6.35 -5.25 -2.68
C LYS A 53 -6.97 -5.39 -1.29
N ARG A 54 -8.06 -6.16 -1.17
CA ARG A 54 -8.67 -6.45 0.15
C ARG A 54 -7.75 -7.31 1.00
N ALA A 55 -7.13 -8.33 0.40
CA ALA A 55 -6.13 -9.15 1.09
C ALA A 55 -4.93 -8.31 1.53
N VAL A 56 -4.45 -7.38 0.68
CA VAL A 56 -3.35 -6.47 1.04
C VAL A 56 -3.69 -5.61 2.26
N LEU A 57 -4.85 -4.96 2.27
CA LEU A 57 -5.26 -4.11 3.38
C LEU A 57 -5.48 -4.92 4.67
N ALA A 58 -6.03 -6.13 4.56
CA ALA A 58 -6.19 -7.05 5.68
C ALA A 58 -4.83 -7.50 6.25
N GLU A 59 -3.84 -7.80 5.39
CA GLU A 59 -2.48 -8.15 5.83
C GLU A 59 -1.78 -6.98 6.53
N MET A 60 -1.89 -5.76 5.99
CA MET A 60 -1.39 -4.57 6.67
C MET A 60 -1.99 -4.42 8.06
N PHE A 61 -3.30 -4.64 8.19
CA PHE A 61 -3.99 -4.61 9.48
C PHE A 61 -3.52 -5.73 10.41
N ARG A 62 -3.36 -6.95 9.90
CA ARG A 62 -2.95 -8.12 10.68
C ARG A 62 -1.58 -7.91 11.33
N VAL A 63 -0.59 -7.49 10.53
CA VAL A 63 0.80 -7.34 11.02
C VAL A 63 1.00 -6.15 11.95
N LEU A 64 0.15 -5.13 11.88
CA LEU A 64 0.23 -3.96 12.76
C LEU A 64 -0.15 -4.30 14.20
N MET A 65 0.60 -3.77 15.15
CA MET A 65 0.22 -3.73 16.56
C MET A 65 -1.00 -2.82 16.76
N PRO A 66 -1.82 -3.05 17.81
CA PRO A 66 -2.85 -2.09 18.23
C PRO A 66 -2.23 -0.69 18.41
N GLY A 67 -2.85 0.34 17.85
CA GLY A 67 -2.30 1.70 17.81
C GLY A 67 -1.29 1.96 16.68
N GLY A 68 -0.89 0.92 15.95
CA GLY A 68 -0.03 1.05 14.77
C GLY A 68 -0.73 1.76 13.61
N ARG A 69 0.05 2.23 12.66
CA ARG A 69 -0.45 3.07 11.55
C ARG A 69 0.10 2.68 10.20
N ILE A 70 -0.62 3.05 9.17
CA ILE A 70 -0.14 2.96 7.78
C ILE A 70 0.17 4.33 7.21
N GLY A 71 1.15 4.37 6.30
CA GLY A 71 1.45 5.50 5.43
C GLY A 71 1.72 4.98 4.01
N ILE A 72 0.82 5.30 3.09
CA ILE A 72 0.89 4.81 1.71
C ILE A 72 0.98 6.01 0.78
N SER A 73 1.86 5.94 -0.22
CA SER A 73 1.88 6.82 -1.37
C SER A 73 1.52 5.99 -2.61
N ASP A 74 0.42 6.34 -3.27
CA ASP A 74 -0.08 5.58 -4.43
C ASP A 74 -0.88 6.48 -5.38
N ILE A 75 -1.19 5.97 -6.56
CA ILE A 75 -2.12 6.63 -7.49
C ILE A 75 -3.54 6.27 -7.10
N VAL A 76 -4.38 7.29 -6.98
CA VAL A 76 -5.79 7.18 -6.61
C VAL A 76 -6.63 7.89 -7.65
N ALA A 77 -7.71 7.25 -8.07
CA ALA A 77 -8.65 7.81 -9.05
C ALA A 77 -9.68 8.71 -8.36
N GLU A 78 -10.18 9.71 -9.09
CA GLU A 78 -11.38 10.43 -8.70
C GLU A 78 -12.61 9.50 -8.75
N ASP A 79 -13.57 9.72 -7.86
CA ASP A 79 -14.71 8.81 -7.68
C ASP A 79 -15.63 8.69 -8.90
N GLN A 80 -15.66 9.73 -9.76
CA GLN A 80 -16.44 9.72 -10.99
C GLN A 80 -15.84 8.89 -12.14
N MET A 81 -14.56 8.49 -12.03
CA MET A 81 -13.91 7.66 -13.04
C MET A 81 -14.44 6.23 -13.03
N SER A 82 -14.95 5.77 -14.18
CA SER A 82 -15.32 4.37 -14.35
C SER A 82 -14.08 3.45 -14.37
N LEU A 83 -14.27 2.16 -14.13
CA LEU A 83 -13.18 1.19 -14.27
C LEU A 83 -12.58 1.17 -15.68
N ALA A 84 -13.41 1.39 -16.71
CA ALA A 84 -12.95 1.46 -18.10
C ALA A 84 -12.08 2.70 -18.34
N ASP A 85 -12.46 3.86 -17.78
CA ASP A 85 -11.68 5.09 -17.90
C ASP A 85 -10.32 4.95 -17.19
N ARG A 86 -10.30 4.35 -16.00
CA ARG A 86 -9.05 4.07 -15.28
C ARG A 86 -8.13 3.13 -16.06
N ALA A 87 -8.68 2.08 -16.67
CA ALA A 87 -7.92 1.16 -17.50
C ALA A 87 -7.37 1.84 -18.76
N ALA A 88 -8.10 2.80 -19.34
CA ALA A 88 -7.68 3.57 -20.50
C ALA A 88 -6.68 4.68 -20.18
N ALA A 89 -6.66 5.19 -18.95
CA ALA A 89 -5.83 6.31 -18.53
C ALA A 89 -4.34 5.99 -18.45
N GLY A 90 -3.95 4.72 -18.36
CA GLY A 90 -2.55 4.33 -18.27
C GLY A 90 -2.32 2.83 -18.12
N SER A 91 -1.05 2.46 -17.95
CA SER A 91 -0.64 1.06 -17.81
C SER A 91 -0.66 0.59 -16.35
N TYR A 92 -0.73 -0.73 -16.15
CA TYR A 92 -0.51 -1.34 -14.83
C TYR A 92 0.88 -1.03 -14.26
N VAL A 93 1.91 -0.98 -15.12
CA VAL A 93 3.29 -0.66 -14.69
C VAL A 93 3.39 0.77 -14.13
N GLY A 94 2.55 1.68 -14.62
CA GLY A 94 2.43 3.04 -14.06
C GLY A 94 1.51 3.15 -12.86
N CYS A 95 1.02 2.04 -12.30
CA CYS A 95 0.07 1.99 -11.17
C CYS A 95 -1.28 2.66 -11.43
N ILE A 96 -1.61 2.98 -12.70
CA ILE A 96 -2.80 3.74 -13.07
C ILE A 96 -3.99 2.80 -13.29
N ALA A 97 -3.85 1.78 -14.13
CA ALA A 97 -4.96 0.90 -14.50
C ALA A 97 -5.58 0.14 -13.32
N GLY A 98 -4.79 -0.17 -12.29
CA GLY A 98 -5.24 -0.86 -11.07
C GLY A 98 -5.66 0.07 -9.93
N ALA A 99 -5.68 1.38 -10.14
CA ALA A 99 -5.93 2.34 -9.06
C ALA A 99 -7.36 2.23 -8.52
N LEU A 100 -7.47 2.26 -7.19
CA LEU A 100 -8.74 2.44 -6.49
C LEU A 100 -9.16 3.91 -6.57
N SER A 101 -10.47 4.17 -6.53
CA SER A 101 -10.94 5.52 -6.26
C SER A 101 -10.75 5.90 -4.78
N ARG A 102 -10.89 7.19 -4.50
CA ARG A 102 -10.83 7.70 -3.13
C ARG A 102 -11.84 6.99 -2.22
N THR A 103 -13.08 6.87 -2.65
CA THR A 103 -14.15 6.21 -1.89
C THR A 103 -13.86 4.71 -1.72
N GLU A 104 -13.38 4.03 -2.76
CA GLU A 104 -13.00 2.61 -2.67
C GLU A 104 -11.86 2.38 -1.68
N TYR A 105 -10.86 3.28 -1.66
CA TYR A 105 -9.76 3.18 -0.71
C TYR A 105 -10.24 3.35 0.73
N LEU A 106 -11.03 4.39 1.01
CA LEU A 106 -11.60 4.64 2.32
C LEU A 106 -12.48 3.48 2.80
N ALA A 107 -13.33 2.95 1.91
CA ALA A 107 -14.19 1.80 2.22
C ALA A 107 -13.37 0.53 2.49
N GLY A 108 -12.32 0.28 1.72
CA GLY A 108 -11.42 -0.86 1.91
C GLY A 108 -10.68 -0.81 3.25
N LEU A 109 -10.18 0.36 3.63
CA LEU A 109 -9.53 0.56 4.93
C LEU A 109 -10.50 0.34 6.10
N ALA A 110 -11.70 0.91 6.02
CA ALA A 110 -12.74 0.72 7.03
C ALA A 110 -13.16 -0.75 7.15
N ALA A 111 -13.32 -1.45 6.03
CA ALA A 111 -13.65 -2.88 5.99
C ALA A 111 -12.53 -3.75 6.59
N ALA A 112 -11.27 -3.36 6.47
CA ALA A 112 -10.14 -4.03 7.11
C ALA A 112 -10.04 -3.76 8.63
N GLY A 113 -10.80 -2.80 9.16
CA GLY A 113 -10.86 -2.47 10.58
C GLY A 113 -10.08 -1.23 11.00
N PHE A 114 -9.50 -0.49 10.04
CA PHE A 114 -8.79 0.75 10.34
C PHE A 114 -9.75 1.88 10.76
N THR A 115 -9.24 2.75 11.61
CA THR A 115 -9.90 4.00 12.02
C THR A 115 -9.15 5.21 11.44
N ASP A 116 -9.84 6.35 11.40
CA ASP A 116 -9.31 7.62 10.91
C ASP A 116 -8.68 7.55 9.51
N PRO A 117 -9.31 6.85 8.53
CA PRO A 117 -8.75 6.76 7.21
C PRO A 117 -8.80 8.11 6.50
N SER A 118 -7.72 8.45 5.82
CA SER A 118 -7.63 9.66 5.01
C SER A 118 -6.93 9.40 3.69
N VAL A 119 -7.40 10.05 2.62
CA VAL A 119 -6.79 10.08 1.30
C VAL A 119 -6.63 11.54 0.90
N THR A 120 -5.40 11.97 0.74
CA THR A 120 -5.06 13.35 0.37
C THR A 120 -4.37 13.34 -0.98
N PHE A 121 -5.00 13.96 -1.98
CA PHE A 121 -4.38 14.15 -3.29
C PHE A 121 -3.25 15.17 -3.21
N THR A 122 -2.13 14.90 -3.87
CA THR A 122 -0.95 15.77 -3.88
C THR A 122 -0.75 16.46 -5.23
N HIS A 123 -0.75 15.71 -6.32
CA HIS A 123 -0.67 16.25 -7.67
C HIS A 123 -1.35 15.31 -8.65
N GLU A 124 -1.79 15.85 -9.79
CA GLU A 124 -2.38 15.06 -10.86
C GLU A 124 -1.29 14.33 -11.65
N ALA A 125 -1.42 13.01 -11.76
CA ALA A 125 -0.51 12.15 -12.51
C ALA A 125 -1.01 11.88 -13.93
N ALA A 126 -2.32 11.84 -14.11
CA ALA A 126 -3.03 11.75 -15.39
C ALA A 126 -4.44 12.32 -15.18
N PRO A 127 -5.20 12.66 -16.23
CA PRO A 127 -6.54 13.21 -16.07
C PRO A 127 -7.43 12.37 -15.16
N GLY A 128 -7.87 12.95 -14.05
CA GLY A 128 -8.67 12.28 -13.01
C GLY A 128 -7.92 11.26 -12.14
N MET A 129 -6.60 11.18 -12.28
CA MET A 129 -5.73 10.27 -11.52
C MET A 129 -4.69 11.08 -10.75
N HIS A 130 -4.64 10.90 -9.45
CA HIS A 130 -3.79 11.70 -8.58
C HIS A 130 -2.81 10.84 -7.80
N SER A 131 -1.60 11.33 -7.64
CA SER A 131 -0.73 10.87 -6.57
C SER A 131 -1.39 11.25 -5.23
N ALA A 132 -1.42 10.33 -4.30
CA ALA A 132 -2.10 10.55 -3.02
C ALA A 132 -1.29 9.99 -1.85
N VAL A 133 -1.47 10.62 -0.69
CA VAL A 133 -1.03 10.08 0.59
C VAL A 133 -2.24 9.52 1.32
N ILE A 134 -2.16 8.24 1.66
CA ILE A 134 -3.20 7.50 2.38
C ILE A 134 -2.68 7.19 3.78
N ARG A 135 -3.48 7.47 4.79
CA ARG A 135 -3.17 7.20 6.20
C ARG A 135 -4.36 6.57 6.90
N ALA A 136 -4.08 5.69 7.84
CA ALA A 136 -5.07 5.15 8.76
C ALA A 136 -4.37 4.54 9.99
N VAL A 137 -5.12 4.29 11.04
CA VAL A 137 -4.63 3.75 12.31
C VAL A 137 -5.36 2.45 12.62
N LYS A 138 -4.62 1.45 13.11
CA LYS A 138 -5.23 0.28 13.74
C LYS A 138 -5.68 0.68 15.15
N PRO A 139 -6.96 0.53 15.50
CA PRO A 139 -7.43 0.93 16.82
C PRO A 139 -6.67 0.22 17.93
N THR A 140 -6.46 0.89 19.04
CA THR A 140 -6.03 0.23 20.27
C THR A 140 -7.17 -0.69 20.72
N ALA A 141 -6.83 -1.91 21.17
CA ALA A 141 -7.83 -2.79 21.76
C ALA A 141 -8.55 -2.04 22.90
N ALA A 142 -9.86 -2.11 22.88
CA ALA A 142 -10.69 -1.53 23.93
C ALA A 142 -10.47 -2.27 25.26
#